data_4ead698b9817e770eae6b1bb75391eca
#
_entry.id   4ead698b9817e770eae6b1bb75391eca
#
_cell.length_a   1.000
_cell.length_b   1.000
_cell.length_c   1.000
_cell.angle_alpha   90.00
_cell.angle_beta   90.00
_cell.angle_gamma   90.00
#
_symmetry.space_group_name_H-M   'P 1'
#
loop_
_entity.id
_entity.type
_entity.pdbx_description
1 polymer ?
#
loop_
_entity_poly.entity_id
_entity_poly.type
_entity_poly.pdbx_seq_one_letter_code
_entity_poly.pdbx_strand_id
1 'polypeptide(L)'
;SMIFSRLMLARNLLAEDGVIFISIDDNEYSNLKNICDEVFGIQSFLATFVWKRRASSQLDKSKCSTDHEYVLAYKGTHFQALRGIDKDYKGYSNPDHDPRGPWTTGDLTVGMTGDMRPNQYYDLIDPKTGKVYKPNYNRVWSYIPESMAQLIAEDRIVFPDDTTKRPMKKRFASELGSGTNPQSTWMDSVGMNTEGTRQMYDLFGKAFFSYTKPESLIKALILQATTQDSIILDFFSGSATTAHAIMQLNAEDGGHRKFIMVQLPEPCDEKSEAYKAGYKNICEIGKERIRRAGEKILQSVTSGAG
;
A
#
# COMPACT_ATOMS: atom_id res chain seq x y z
N SER A 1 -4.09 22.71 22.53
CA SER A 1 -4.96 21.77 21.80
C SER A 1 -4.87 20.39 22.43
N MET A 2 -6.01 19.70 22.59
CA MET A 2 -6.06 18.35 23.16
C MET A 2 -5.17 17.35 22.41
N ILE A 3 -5.08 17.47 21.09
CA ILE A 3 -4.24 16.58 20.25
C ILE A 3 -2.74 16.83 20.46
N PHE A 4 -2.32 18.09 20.66
CA PHE A 4 -0.93 18.44 20.88
C PHE A 4 -0.32 17.69 22.07
N SER A 5 -0.99 17.74 23.23
CA SER A 5 -0.51 17.08 24.45
C SER A 5 -0.38 15.55 24.26
N ARG A 6 -1.30 14.94 23.53
CA ARG A 6 -1.25 13.50 23.24
C ARG A 6 -0.12 13.13 22.28
N LEU A 7 0.12 13.97 21.26
CA LEU A 7 1.23 13.76 20.33
C LEU A 7 2.59 13.95 21.01
N MET A 8 2.70 14.88 21.97
CA MET A 8 3.92 15.03 22.80
C MET A 8 4.19 13.76 23.63
N LEU A 9 3.15 13.15 24.21
CA LEU A 9 3.31 11.88 24.91
C LEU A 9 3.67 10.74 23.95
N ALA A 10 3.00 10.67 22.80
CA ALA A 10 3.28 9.67 21.77
C ALA A 10 4.72 9.75 21.27
N ARG A 11 5.27 10.96 21.06
CA ARG A 11 6.68 11.16 20.70
C ARG A 11 7.62 10.50 21.70
N ASN A 12 7.35 10.63 23.00
CA ASN A 12 8.20 10.06 24.05
C ASN A 12 8.10 8.53 24.13
N LEU A 13 7.03 7.95 23.61
CA LEU A 13 6.79 6.50 23.57
C LEU A 13 7.27 5.88 22.25
N LEU A 14 7.47 6.70 21.21
CA LEU A 14 7.92 6.21 19.91
C LEU A 14 9.35 5.71 20.01
N ALA A 15 9.58 4.46 19.59
CA ALA A 15 10.93 3.90 19.51
C ALA A 15 11.79 4.71 18.52
N GLU A 16 13.11 4.71 18.70
CA GLU A 16 14.03 5.43 17.84
C GLU A 16 13.96 4.96 16.37
N ASP A 17 13.66 3.69 16.16
CA ASP A 17 13.42 3.07 14.86
C ASP A 17 11.93 2.92 14.50
N GLY A 18 11.03 3.54 15.29
CA GLY A 18 9.59 3.46 15.10
C GLY A 18 9.02 4.46 14.11
N VAL A 19 7.76 4.27 13.75
CA VAL A 19 6.98 5.19 12.91
C VAL A 19 5.61 5.40 13.54
N ILE A 20 5.14 6.65 13.53
CA ILE A 20 3.76 6.98 13.85
C ILE A 20 2.99 7.28 12.57
N PHE A 21 1.82 6.66 12.43
CA PHE A 21 0.85 6.89 11.35
C PHE A 21 -0.40 7.56 11.93
N ILE A 22 -0.87 8.64 11.31
CA ILE A 22 -2.01 9.42 11.82
C ILE A 22 -2.99 9.64 10.68
N SER A 23 -4.17 9.03 10.77
CA SER A 23 -5.25 9.21 9.79
C SER A 23 -5.97 10.53 10.02
N ILE A 24 -6.25 11.26 8.94
CA ILE A 24 -6.95 12.55 8.97
C ILE A 24 -7.67 12.79 7.64
N ASP A 25 -8.73 13.59 7.66
CA ASP A 25 -9.40 14.10 6.47
C ASP A 25 -8.97 15.55 6.12
N ASP A 26 -9.53 16.09 5.04
CA ASP A 26 -9.21 17.45 4.57
C ASP A 26 -9.50 18.55 5.59
N ASN A 27 -10.47 18.35 6.50
CA ASN A 27 -10.93 19.41 7.40
C ASN A 27 -9.82 19.88 8.35
N GLU A 28 -9.01 18.95 8.85
CA GLU A 28 -7.98 19.25 9.85
C GLU A 28 -6.56 18.86 9.41
N TYR A 29 -6.38 18.46 8.14
CA TYR A 29 -5.08 18.02 7.62
C TYR A 29 -3.97 19.05 7.86
N SER A 30 -4.18 20.30 7.46
CA SER A 30 -3.17 21.35 7.58
C SER A 30 -2.82 21.66 9.02
N ASN A 31 -3.82 21.73 9.90
CA ASN A 31 -3.63 21.98 11.32
C ASN A 31 -2.85 20.83 11.98
N LEU A 32 -3.23 19.59 11.69
CA LEU A 32 -2.56 18.42 12.23
C LEU A 32 -1.12 18.30 11.71
N LYS A 33 -0.90 18.57 10.40
CA LYS A 33 0.45 18.55 9.81
C LYS A 33 1.38 19.54 10.51
N ASN A 34 0.93 20.78 10.74
CA ASN A 34 1.71 21.80 11.44
C ASN A 34 2.03 21.37 12.88
N ILE A 35 1.05 20.83 13.59
CA ILE A 35 1.26 20.31 14.96
C ILE A 35 2.28 19.15 14.95
N CYS A 36 2.19 18.25 14.01
CA CYS A 36 3.14 17.14 13.90
C CYS A 36 4.55 17.62 13.55
N ASP A 37 4.69 18.60 12.67
CA ASP A 37 5.99 19.20 12.34
C ASP A 37 6.63 19.86 13.58
N GLU A 38 5.83 20.52 14.41
CA GLU A 38 6.30 21.08 15.68
C GLU A 38 6.70 20.00 16.69
N VAL A 39 5.88 18.96 16.82
CA VAL A 39 6.09 17.90 17.82
C VAL A 39 7.23 16.96 17.43
N PHE A 40 7.23 16.43 16.21
CA PHE A 40 8.19 15.41 15.76
C PHE A 40 9.39 16.00 15.02
N GLY A 41 9.28 17.23 14.51
CA GLY A 41 10.26 17.87 13.65
C GLY A 41 10.00 17.61 12.17
N ILE A 42 10.19 18.62 11.32
CA ILE A 42 9.99 18.55 9.86
C ILE A 42 10.86 17.45 9.23
N GLN A 43 12.07 17.26 9.71
CA GLN A 43 13.02 16.24 9.23
C GLN A 43 12.58 14.80 9.53
N SER A 44 11.65 14.62 10.48
CA SER A 44 11.07 13.32 10.81
C SER A 44 9.87 12.97 9.92
N PHE A 45 9.39 13.90 9.10
CA PHE A 45 8.31 13.64 8.17
C PHE A 45 8.77 12.64 7.10
N LEU A 46 8.02 11.54 6.95
CA LEU A 46 8.26 10.53 5.93
C LEU A 46 7.43 10.78 4.67
N ALA A 47 6.13 10.82 4.84
CA ALA A 47 5.18 10.92 3.74
C ALA A 47 3.77 11.27 4.21
N THR A 48 2.96 11.73 3.27
CA THR A 48 1.49 11.69 3.37
C THR A 48 1.00 10.62 2.41
N PHE A 49 0.39 9.57 2.95
CA PHE A 49 -0.31 8.59 2.14
C PHE A 49 -1.71 9.08 1.85
N VAL A 50 -2.17 8.88 0.62
CA VAL A 50 -3.52 9.20 0.16
C VAL A 50 -4.29 7.90 0.01
N TRP A 51 -5.28 7.69 0.85
CA TRP A 51 -6.09 6.49 0.86
C TRP A 51 -7.45 6.74 0.21
N LYS A 52 -7.77 5.95 -0.82
CA LYS A 52 -9.08 5.98 -1.46
C LYS A 52 -10.12 5.30 -0.57
N ARG A 53 -10.99 6.09 0.05
CA ARG A 53 -11.96 5.59 1.05
C ARG A 53 -13.30 5.15 0.46
N ARG A 54 -13.64 5.56 -0.77
CA ARG A 54 -14.90 5.21 -1.45
C ARG A 54 -14.73 5.06 -2.96
N ALA A 55 -15.62 4.29 -3.59
CA ALA A 55 -15.60 4.04 -5.03
C ALA A 55 -16.38 5.07 -5.83
N SER A 56 -17.49 5.56 -5.28
CA SER A 56 -18.42 6.49 -5.95
C SER A 56 -18.33 7.88 -5.37
N SER A 57 -18.37 8.88 -6.23
CA SER A 57 -18.41 10.28 -5.84
C SER A 57 -19.69 10.60 -5.06
N GLN A 58 -19.57 11.49 -4.09
CA GLN A 58 -20.69 12.01 -3.32
C GLN A 58 -21.31 13.18 -4.07
N LEU A 59 -22.64 13.23 -4.12
CA LEU A 59 -23.34 14.41 -4.59
C LEU A 59 -23.14 15.55 -3.57
N ASP A 60 -22.42 16.58 -4.00
CA ASP A 60 -22.18 17.80 -3.24
C ASP A 60 -22.59 19.03 -4.07
N LYS A 61 -23.01 20.10 -3.39
CA LYS A 61 -23.36 21.38 -4.01
C LYS A 61 -22.18 22.03 -4.72
N SER A 62 -20.96 21.80 -4.23
CA SER A 62 -19.70 22.27 -4.82
C SER A 62 -19.33 21.53 -6.12
N LYS A 63 -20.01 20.42 -6.44
CA LYS A 63 -19.68 19.50 -7.54
C LYS A 63 -18.27 18.92 -7.45
N CYS A 64 -17.68 18.93 -6.26
CA CYS A 64 -16.42 18.29 -5.94
C CYS A 64 -16.65 17.18 -4.92
N SER A 65 -16.15 15.99 -5.16
CA SER A 65 -16.26 14.86 -4.24
C SER A 65 -14.91 14.54 -3.64
N THR A 66 -14.82 14.54 -2.32
CA THR A 66 -13.64 14.09 -1.59
C THR A 66 -13.75 12.59 -1.32
N ASP A 67 -13.09 11.80 -2.17
CA ASP A 67 -13.18 10.33 -2.15
C ASP A 67 -11.98 9.68 -1.46
N HIS A 68 -11.15 10.48 -0.82
CA HIS A 68 -9.92 10.05 -0.12
C HIS A 68 -9.83 10.62 1.30
N GLU A 69 -8.92 10.06 2.05
CA GLU A 69 -8.40 10.57 3.33
C GLU A 69 -6.88 10.44 3.32
N TYR A 70 -6.23 11.01 4.30
CA TYR A 70 -4.77 11.02 4.43
C TYR A 70 -4.31 10.18 5.60
N VAL A 71 -3.08 9.68 5.48
CA VAL A 71 -2.32 9.14 6.61
C VAL A 71 -0.97 9.83 6.64
N LEU A 72 -0.75 10.67 7.64
CA LEU A 72 0.54 11.29 7.89
C LEU A 72 1.49 10.29 8.53
N ALA A 73 2.74 10.24 8.10
CA ALA A 73 3.76 9.38 8.66
C ALA A 73 4.99 10.20 9.13
N TYR A 74 5.38 9.98 10.38
CA TYR A 74 6.59 10.54 10.98
C TYR A 74 7.44 9.44 11.59
N LYS A 75 8.76 9.56 11.49
CA LYS A 75 9.71 8.55 11.91
C LYS A 75 10.48 8.94 13.17
N GLY A 76 10.94 7.94 13.90
CA GLY A 76 11.97 8.07 14.92
C GLY A 76 13.34 8.38 14.31
N THR A 77 14.29 8.73 15.16
CA THR A 77 15.61 9.24 14.76
C THR A 77 16.48 8.21 14.02
N HIS A 78 16.31 6.92 14.31
CA HIS A 78 17.10 5.82 13.73
C HIS A 78 16.31 4.98 12.71
N PHE A 79 15.07 5.36 12.39
CA PHE A 79 14.30 4.68 11.36
C PHE A 79 14.96 4.84 9.99
N GLN A 80 15.26 3.73 9.32
CA GLN A 80 16.00 3.74 8.05
C GLN A 80 15.08 3.96 6.86
N ALA A 81 14.13 3.04 6.65
CA ALA A 81 13.23 3.08 5.49
C ALA A 81 11.97 2.25 5.74
N LEU A 82 10.90 2.56 5.02
CA LEU A 82 9.74 1.68 4.92
C LEU A 82 10.15 0.36 4.24
N ARG A 83 9.50 -0.74 4.62
CA ARG A 83 9.78 -2.07 4.06
C ARG A 83 9.63 -2.10 2.53
N GLY A 84 8.65 -1.37 2.00
CA GLY A 84 8.27 -1.45 0.61
C GLY A 84 7.31 -2.62 0.34
N ILE A 85 7.08 -2.89 -0.95
CA ILE A 85 6.17 -3.92 -1.45
C ILE A 85 7.00 -5.02 -2.09
N ASP A 86 6.70 -6.27 -1.75
CA ASP A 86 7.36 -7.43 -2.36
C ASP A 86 7.17 -7.40 -3.89
N LYS A 87 8.20 -7.77 -4.62
CA LYS A 87 8.14 -7.80 -6.08
C LYS A 87 7.15 -8.85 -6.53
N ASP A 88 6.26 -8.45 -7.44
CA ASP A 88 5.33 -9.39 -8.07
C ASP A 88 5.97 -9.96 -9.34
N TYR A 89 6.09 -11.28 -9.36
CA TYR A 89 6.59 -12.04 -10.52
C TYR A 89 5.44 -12.60 -11.38
N LYS A 90 4.18 -12.19 -11.12
CA LYS A 90 3.06 -12.51 -12.01
C LYS A 90 3.33 -11.95 -13.41
N GLY A 91 3.13 -12.76 -14.43
CA GLY A 91 3.44 -12.39 -15.82
C GLY A 91 4.89 -12.63 -16.24
N TYR A 92 5.75 -13.16 -15.36
CA TYR A 92 7.02 -13.71 -15.75
C TYR A 92 6.86 -15.17 -16.17
N SER A 93 7.34 -15.53 -17.35
CA SER A 93 7.32 -16.89 -17.88
C SER A 93 8.59 -17.15 -18.67
N ASN A 94 8.88 -18.40 -18.98
CA ASN A 94 10.05 -18.76 -19.80
C ASN A 94 9.62 -19.63 -20.99
N PRO A 95 8.89 -19.04 -21.97
CA PRO A 95 8.32 -19.79 -23.09
C PRO A 95 9.37 -20.27 -24.10
N ASP A 96 10.53 -19.64 -24.13
CA ASP A 96 11.64 -19.95 -25.04
C ASP A 96 12.80 -20.69 -24.35
N HIS A 97 12.61 -21.13 -23.11
CA HIS A 97 13.60 -21.84 -22.29
C HIS A 97 14.93 -21.08 -22.17
N ASP A 98 14.88 -19.74 -22.09
CA ASP A 98 16.05 -18.90 -21.92
C ASP A 98 16.82 -19.30 -20.64
N PRO A 99 18.14 -19.56 -20.70
CA PRO A 99 18.92 -20.01 -19.54
C PRO A 99 18.99 -18.99 -18.41
N ARG A 100 18.70 -17.71 -18.66
CA ARG A 100 18.62 -16.65 -17.64
C ARG A 100 17.35 -16.72 -16.77
N GLY A 101 16.40 -17.58 -17.15
CA GLY A 101 15.18 -17.85 -16.40
C GLY A 101 13.95 -17.09 -16.90
N PRO A 102 12.87 -17.00 -16.08
CA PRO A 102 11.63 -16.34 -16.47
C PRO A 102 11.81 -14.87 -16.76
N TRP A 103 11.10 -14.38 -17.77
CA TRP A 103 11.12 -12.97 -18.19
C TRP A 103 9.71 -12.48 -18.53
N THR A 104 9.57 -11.15 -18.57
CA THR A 104 8.38 -10.44 -19.08
C THR A 104 8.81 -9.41 -20.12
N THR A 105 7.86 -8.91 -20.90
CA THR A 105 8.13 -7.87 -21.90
C THR A 105 8.22 -6.49 -21.26
N GLY A 106 9.23 -5.72 -21.64
CA GLY A 106 9.39 -4.31 -21.29
C GLY A 106 9.34 -3.43 -22.54
N ASP A 107 8.93 -2.17 -22.39
CA ASP A 107 8.89 -1.23 -23.49
C ASP A 107 10.31 -0.94 -24.00
N LEU A 108 10.46 -0.94 -25.33
CA LEU A 108 11.71 -0.66 -26.03
C LEU A 108 11.76 0.78 -26.54
N THR A 109 10.73 1.58 -26.24
CA THR A 109 10.54 2.92 -26.77
C THR A 109 10.44 3.98 -25.66
N VAL A 110 10.72 5.22 -26.00
CA VAL A 110 10.59 6.39 -25.13
C VAL A 110 9.71 7.45 -25.79
N GLY A 111 8.87 8.15 -25.01
CA GLY A 111 7.95 9.19 -25.51
C GLY A 111 8.68 10.49 -25.86
N MET A 112 9.56 10.43 -26.86
CA MET A 112 10.28 11.58 -27.44
C MET A 112 10.18 11.54 -28.94
N THR A 113 10.26 12.72 -29.59
CA THR A 113 10.16 12.84 -31.05
C THR A 113 11.50 12.49 -31.74
N GLY A 114 11.43 12.15 -33.01
CA GLY A 114 12.62 11.90 -33.84
C GLY A 114 13.60 13.08 -33.87
N ASP A 115 13.09 14.32 -33.83
CA ASP A 115 13.95 15.51 -33.78
C ASP A 115 14.67 15.68 -32.44
N MET A 116 14.02 15.31 -31.34
CA MET A 116 14.64 15.35 -30.00
C MET A 116 15.70 14.25 -29.82
N ARG A 117 15.53 13.14 -30.51
CA ARG A 117 16.40 11.96 -30.41
C ARG A 117 16.71 11.34 -31.79
N PRO A 118 17.40 12.06 -32.69
CA PRO A 118 17.63 11.60 -34.06
C PRO A 118 18.39 10.28 -34.14
N ASN A 119 19.31 10.03 -33.20
CA ASN A 119 20.09 8.77 -33.16
C ASN A 119 19.25 7.57 -32.66
N GLN A 120 18.02 7.78 -32.23
CA GLN A 120 17.09 6.74 -31.79
C GLN A 120 15.89 6.60 -32.75
N TYR A 121 15.91 7.34 -33.88
CA TYR A 121 14.89 7.29 -34.90
C TYR A 121 15.46 6.60 -36.14
N TYR A 122 15.45 5.27 -36.16
CA TYR A 122 15.99 4.42 -37.21
C TYR A 122 15.16 3.16 -37.41
N ASP A 123 15.25 2.55 -38.58
CA ASP A 123 14.60 1.27 -38.89
C ASP A 123 15.32 0.15 -38.15
N LEU A 124 14.56 -0.62 -37.33
CA LEU A 124 15.07 -1.76 -36.59
C LEU A 124 14.82 -3.04 -37.39
N ILE A 125 15.87 -3.82 -37.61
CA ILE A 125 15.81 -5.03 -38.43
C ILE A 125 15.94 -6.26 -37.53
N ASP A 126 15.02 -7.22 -37.66
CA ASP A 126 15.19 -8.56 -37.07
C ASP A 126 16.24 -9.35 -37.86
N PRO A 127 17.37 -9.73 -37.26
CA PRO A 127 18.43 -10.41 -38.01
C PRO A 127 18.07 -11.84 -38.42
N LYS A 128 17.04 -12.44 -37.77
CA LYS A 128 16.61 -13.82 -38.07
C LYS A 128 15.66 -13.88 -39.27
N THR A 129 14.83 -12.87 -39.45
CA THR A 129 13.78 -12.88 -40.48
C THR A 129 13.96 -11.80 -41.56
N GLY A 130 14.80 -10.80 -41.32
CA GLY A 130 14.96 -9.63 -42.18
C GLY A 130 13.79 -8.65 -42.12
N LYS A 131 12.80 -8.87 -41.26
CA LYS A 131 11.66 -7.97 -41.08
C LYS A 131 12.09 -6.61 -40.53
N VAL A 132 11.51 -5.53 -41.06
CA VAL A 132 11.83 -4.16 -40.68
C VAL A 132 10.71 -3.58 -39.84
N TYR A 133 11.06 -3.02 -38.67
CA TYR A 133 10.18 -2.35 -37.76
C TYR A 133 10.50 -0.86 -37.72
N LYS A 134 9.56 -0.04 -38.16
CA LYS A 134 9.77 1.42 -38.23
C LYS A 134 9.47 2.06 -36.87
N PRO A 135 10.29 3.04 -36.44
CA PRO A 135 10.01 3.80 -35.24
C PRO A 135 8.79 4.70 -35.43
N ASN A 136 8.07 5.01 -34.36
CA ASN A 136 7.07 6.07 -34.38
C ASN A 136 7.78 7.42 -34.18
N TYR A 137 7.44 8.43 -35.00
CA TYR A 137 8.07 9.76 -34.92
C TYR A 137 7.92 10.39 -33.52
N ASN A 138 6.78 10.20 -32.85
CA ASN A 138 6.50 10.74 -31.51
C ASN A 138 6.94 9.79 -30.38
N ARG A 139 7.55 8.64 -30.72
CA ARG A 139 7.95 7.63 -29.77
C ARG A 139 9.07 6.76 -30.33
N VAL A 140 10.28 7.25 -30.16
CA VAL A 140 11.48 6.62 -30.70
C VAL A 140 12.00 5.46 -29.85
N TRP A 141 13.00 4.71 -30.35
CA TRP A 141 13.64 3.66 -29.57
C TRP A 141 14.34 4.21 -28.34
N SER A 142 14.38 3.45 -27.25
CA SER A 142 15.10 3.82 -26.02
C SER A 142 16.62 3.72 -26.14
N TYR A 143 17.11 3.05 -27.18
CA TYR A 143 18.52 2.72 -27.40
C TYR A 143 19.00 3.22 -28.77
N ILE A 144 20.25 3.67 -28.82
CA ILE A 144 20.95 3.96 -30.05
C ILE A 144 21.31 2.65 -30.77
N PRO A 145 21.63 2.67 -32.10
CA PRO A 145 21.87 1.46 -32.87
C PRO A 145 22.88 0.48 -32.26
N GLU A 146 23.98 0.99 -31.72
CA GLU A 146 25.04 0.17 -31.13
C GLU A 146 24.56 -0.60 -29.91
N SER A 147 23.86 0.08 -29.00
CA SER A 147 23.26 -0.56 -27.79
C SER A 147 22.12 -1.51 -28.16
N MET A 148 21.36 -1.19 -29.21
CA MET A 148 20.32 -2.07 -29.72
C MET A 148 20.88 -3.35 -30.31
N ALA A 149 21.96 -3.24 -31.09
CA ALA A 149 22.67 -4.39 -31.69
C ALA A 149 23.18 -5.34 -30.58
N GLN A 150 23.69 -4.79 -29.49
CA GLN A 150 24.10 -5.60 -28.34
C GLN A 150 22.90 -6.35 -27.70
N LEU A 151 21.78 -5.66 -27.50
CA LEU A 151 20.57 -6.30 -26.97
C LEU A 151 20.03 -7.42 -27.87
N ILE A 152 20.15 -7.24 -29.20
CA ILE A 152 19.79 -8.27 -30.17
C ILE A 152 20.75 -9.46 -30.09
N ALA A 153 22.06 -9.20 -30.04
CA ALA A 153 23.08 -10.25 -29.94
C ALA A 153 22.93 -11.08 -28.64
N GLU A 154 22.46 -10.44 -27.57
CA GLU A 154 22.13 -11.07 -26.27
C GLU A 154 20.75 -11.77 -26.27
N ASP A 155 20.05 -11.85 -27.41
CA ASP A 155 18.69 -12.38 -27.53
C ASP A 155 17.70 -11.74 -26.52
N ARG A 156 17.83 -10.44 -26.33
CA ARG A 156 16.98 -9.65 -25.40
C ARG A 156 15.80 -8.96 -26.06
N ILE A 157 15.67 -9.06 -27.37
CA ILE A 157 14.59 -8.42 -28.13
C ILE A 157 13.63 -9.48 -28.63
N VAL A 158 12.35 -9.28 -28.33
CA VAL A 158 11.24 -10.09 -28.83
C VAL A 158 10.67 -9.36 -30.04
N PHE A 159 10.89 -9.91 -31.22
CA PHE A 159 10.35 -9.40 -32.48
C PHE A 159 8.96 -10.05 -32.71
N PRO A 160 7.87 -9.30 -32.84
CA PRO A 160 6.57 -9.84 -33.20
C PRO A 160 6.53 -10.24 -34.69
N ASP A 161 5.69 -11.21 -35.03
CA ASP A 161 5.49 -11.58 -36.46
C ASP A 161 4.87 -10.46 -37.30
N ASP A 162 4.00 -9.69 -36.68
CA ASP A 162 3.33 -8.52 -37.26
C ASP A 162 4.19 -7.28 -37.09
N THR A 163 4.71 -6.75 -38.18
CA THR A 163 5.59 -5.57 -38.19
C THR A 163 4.88 -4.26 -37.82
N THR A 164 3.55 -4.26 -37.72
CA THR A 164 2.78 -3.11 -37.15
C THR A 164 2.86 -3.05 -35.65
N LYS A 165 3.19 -4.16 -34.99
CA LYS A 165 3.43 -4.25 -33.54
C LYS A 165 4.89 -3.91 -33.25
N ARG A 166 5.11 -3.35 -32.08
CA ARG A 166 6.45 -2.94 -31.65
C ARG A 166 7.25 -4.12 -31.10
N PRO A 167 8.52 -4.26 -31.44
CA PRO A 167 9.44 -5.10 -30.71
C PRO A 167 9.52 -4.70 -29.24
N MET A 168 9.72 -5.69 -28.35
CA MET A 168 9.74 -5.52 -26.90
C MET A 168 11.05 -6.06 -26.35
N LYS A 169 11.49 -5.54 -25.19
CA LYS A 169 12.69 -6.03 -24.49
C LYS A 169 12.31 -7.11 -23.47
N LYS A 170 13.06 -8.22 -23.43
CA LYS A 170 13.00 -9.18 -22.33
C LYS A 170 13.55 -8.54 -21.06
N ARG A 171 12.78 -8.59 -19.99
CA ARG A 171 13.17 -8.20 -18.63
C ARG A 171 13.13 -9.44 -17.75
N PHE A 172 14.31 -9.91 -17.34
CA PHE A 172 14.41 -11.16 -16.57
C PHE A 172 14.07 -10.95 -15.09
N ALA A 173 13.42 -11.95 -14.50
CA ALA A 173 13.16 -11.95 -13.06
C ALA A 173 14.45 -11.92 -12.23
N SER A 174 15.50 -12.58 -12.71
CA SER A 174 16.84 -12.61 -12.10
C SER A 174 17.54 -11.24 -12.06
N GLU A 175 17.14 -10.29 -12.91
CA GLU A 175 17.71 -8.94 -12.97
C GLU A 175 17.00 -7.96 -12.01
N LEU A 176 15.87 -8.36 -11.48
CA LEU A 176 15.18 -7.60 -10.46
C LEU A 176 15.96 -7.70 -9.15
N GLY A 177 17.00 -6.98 -8.91
CA GLY A 177 17.81 -7.04 -7.69
C GLY A 177 17.08 -7.53 -6.43
N SER A 178 17.78 -7.97 -5.41
CA SER A 178 17.19 -8.31 -4.12
C SER A 178 16.54 -7.10 -3.49
N GLY A 179 15.38 -7.28 -2.84
CA GLY A 179 14.65 -6.19 -2.15
C GLY A 179 13.24 -5.98 -2.67
N THR A 180 12.60 -4.98 -2.12
CA THR A 180 11.21 -4.61 -2.40
C THR A 180 11.13 -3.40 -3.33
N ASN A 181 9.97 -3.18 -3.95
CA ASN A 181 9.65 -1.93 -4.60
C ASN A 181 9.25 -0.88 -3.55
N PRO A 182 9.49 0.42 -3.78
CA PRO A 182 9.01 1.46 -2.89
C PRO A 182 7.49 1.38 -2.69
N GLN A 183 7.02 1.62 -1.47
CA GLN A 183 5.60 1.79 -1.19
C GLN A 183 5.10 3.07 -1.86
N SER A 184 4.06 2.96 -2.66
CA SER A 184 3.37 4.14 -3.22
C SER A 184 2.67 4.92 -2.11
N THR A 185 2.73 6.25 -2.19
CA THR A 185 1.90 7.12 -1.34
C THR A 185 0.42 7.11 -1.75
N TRP A 186 0.09 6.66 -2.94
CA TRP A 186 -1.27 6.40 -3.38
C TRP A 186 -1.67 4.97 -3.00
N MET A 187 -2.61 4.85 -2.05
CA MET A 187 -3.04 3.57 -1.49
C MET A 187 -4.40 3.17 -2.09
N ASP A 188 -4.39 2.65 -3.29
CA ASP A 188 -5.58 2.14 -4.00
C ASP A 188 -5.71 0.60 -3.96
N SER A 189 -4.67 -0.09 -3.54
CA SER A 189 -4.63 -1.56 -3.40
C SER A 189 -5.23 -2.07 -2.09
N VAL A 190 -5.58 -1.18 -1.16
CA VAL A 190 -6.22 -1.51 0.12
C VAL A 190 -7.73 -1.30 0.06
N GLY A 191 -8.47 -1.90 0.98
CA GLY A 191 -9.92 -1.78 1.04
C GLY A 191 -10.40 -0.38 1.36
N MET A 192 -11.68 -0.13 1.04
CA MET A 192 -12.38 1.12 1.31
C MET A 192 -13.19 1.04 2.62
N ASN A 193 -13.88 2.11 2.99
CA ASN A 193 -14.78 2.14 4.16
C ASN A 193 -15.81 0.99 4.16
N THR A 194 -16.26 0.56 2.99
CA THR A 194 -17.19 -0.57 2.83
C THR A 194 -16.61 -1.88 3.35
N GLU A 195 -15.29 -2.09 3.24
CA GLU A 195 -14.62 -3.26 3.83
C GLU A 195 -14.70 -3.21 5.35
N GLY A 196 -14.36 -2.07 5.98
CA GLY A 196 -14.47 -1.92 7.44
C GLY A 196 -15.89 -2.16 7.96
N THR A 197 -16.90 -1.66 7.25
CA THR A 197 -18.32 -1.91 7.59
C THR A 197 -18.65 -3.39 7.45
N ARG A 198 -18.25 -4.05 6.35
CA ARG A 198 -18.47 -5.49 6.15
C ARG A 198 -17.82 -6.32 7.25
N GLN A 199 -16.58 -6.00 7.62
CA GLN A 199 -15.88 -6.70 8.72
C GLN A 199 -16.62 -6.60 10.05
N MET A 200 -17.25 -5.45 10.34
CA MET A 200 -18.12 -5.33 11.52
C MET A 200 -19.36 -6.22 11.41
N TYR A 201 -20.01 -6.28 10.26
CA TYR A 201 -21.11 -7.21 10.02
C TYR A 201 -20.69 -8.68 10.18
N ASP A 202 -19.52 -9.05 9.64
CA ASP A 202 -19.01 -10.42 9.70
C ASP A 202 -18.69 -10.88 11.13
N LEU A 203 -18.36 -9.94 12.03
CA LEU A 203 -18.05 -10.23 13.43
C LEU A 203 -19.26 -10.12 14.35
N PHE A 204 -20.16 -9.17 14.09
CA PHE A 204 -21.23 -8.83 15.05
C PHE A 204 -22.64 -9.09 14.50
N GLY A 205 -22.80 -9.37 13.20
CA GLY A 205 -24.10 -9.40 12.52
C GLY A 205 -24.68 -8.00 12.26
N LYS A 206 -24.07 -6.94 12.78
CA LYS A 206 -24.46 -5.53 12.63
C LYS A 206 -23.25 -4.61 12.66
N ALA A 207 -23.37 -3.44 12.06
CA ALA A 207 -22.35 -2.39 12.15
C ALA A 207 -22.60 -1.52 13.40
N PHE A 208 -21.99 -1.88 14.51
CA PHE A 208 -22.11 -1.15 15.79
C PHE A 208 -21.25 0.10 15.89
N PHE A 209 -20.32 0.32 14.96
CA PHE A 209 -19.40 1.44 14.95
C PHE A 209 -19.36 2.08 13.57
N SER A 210 -19.56 3.39 13.51
CA SER A 210 -19.46 4.16 12.27
C SER A 210 -18.00 4.46 11.94
N TYR A 211 -17.69 4.59 10.63
CA TYR A 211 -16.37 4.99 10.14
C TYR A 211 -15.22 4.05 10.54
N THR A 212 -15.50 2.76 10.66
CA THR A 212 -14.47 1.73 10.90
C THR A 212 -13.48 1.73 9.73
N LYS A 213 -12.18 1.89 10.02
CA LYS A 213 -11.13 1.73 9.01
C LYS A 213 -11.05 0.26 8.57
N PRO A 214 -10.75 -0.03 7.29
CA PRO A 214 -10.56 -1.40 6.83
C PRO A 214 -9.28 -1.99 7.43
N GLU A 215 -9.33 -3.27 7.74
CA GLU A 215 -8.19 -4.02 8.26
C GLU A 215 -7.01 -4.01 7.28
N SER A 216 -7.29 -4.13 5.96
CA SER A 216 -6.28 -4.13 4.92
C SER A 216 -5.43 -2.85 4.89
N LEU A 217 -6.00 -1.67 5.16
CA LEU A 217 -5.25 -0.43 5.29
C LEU A 217 -4.31 -0.49 6.49
N ILE A 218 -4.80 -0.91 7.64
CA ILE A 218 -3.99 -0.99 8.87
C ILE A 218 -2.87 -2.03 8.72
N LYS A 219 -3.16 -3.19 8.13
CA LYS A 219 -2.15 -4.21 7.81
C LYS A 219 -1.05 -3.65 6.91
N ALA A 220 -1.43 -2.95 5.84
CA ALA A 220 -0.47 -2.35 4.92
C ALA A 220 0.47 -1.37 5.63
N LEU A 221 -0.05 -0.51 6.51
CA LEU A 221 0.76 0.45 7.28
C LEU A 221 1.68 -0.26 8.29
N ILE A 222 1.17 -1.26 9.04
CA ILE A 222 1.94 -2.04 10.00
C ILE A 222 3.12 -2.73 9.29
N LEU A 223 2.89 -3.38 8.17
CA LEU A 223 3.92 -4.08 7.41
C LEU A 223 5.04 -3.15 6.93
N GLN A 224 4.77 -1.87 6.73
CA GLN A 224 5.79 -0.92 6.28
C GLN A 224 6.81 -0.54 7.36
N ALA A 225 6.44 -0.64 8.65
CA ALA A 225 7.21 -0.04 9.74
C ALA A 225 7.48 -0.97 10.92
N THR A 226 7.10 -2.26 10.81
CA THR A 226 7.26 -3.20 11.92
C THR A 226 8.00 -4.46 11.51
N THR A 227 8.69 -5.05 12.47
CA THR A 227 9.17 -6.44 12.44
C THR A 227 8.10 -7.38 13.00
N GLN A 228 8.39 -8.68 13.03
CA GLN A 228 7.48 -9.69 13.57
C GLN A 228 7.31 -9.63 15.10
N ASP A 229 8.20 -8.93 15.82
CA ASP A 229 8.18 -8.82 17.30
C ASP A 229 7.86 -7.41 17.82
N SER A 230 7.47 -6.49 16.94
CA SER A 230 7.20 -5.08 17.28
C SER A 230 6.01 -4.93 18.22
N ILE A 231 6.01 -3.84 19.00
CA ILE A 231 4.88 -3.40 19.82
C ILE A 231 4.19 -2.25 19.11
N ILE A 232 2.90 -2.35 18.89
CA ILE A 232 2.06 -1.35 18.24
C ILE A 232 1.12 -0.72 19.26
N LEU A 233 1.22 0.60 19.41
CA LEU A 233 0.33 1.39 20.26
C LEU A 233 -0.69 2.13 19.41
N ASP A 234 -1.98 1.91 19.66
CA ASP A 234 -3.07 2.69 19.10
C ASP A 234 -3.83 3.39 20.23
N PHE A 235 -3.60 4.70 20.35
CA PHE A 235 -4.16 5.50 21.45
C PHE A 235 -5.44 6.29 21.07
N PHE A 236 -6.01 5.98 19.90
CA PHE A 236 -7.36 6.33 19.46
C PHE A 236 -8.05 5.12 18.83
N SER A 237 -8.04 3.99 19.54
CA SER A 237 -8.30 2.67 18.96
C SER A 237 -9.72 2.45 18.43
N GLY A 238 -10.68 3.32 18.79
CA GLY A 238 -12.04 3.26 18.27
C GLY A 238 -12.64 1.86 18.40
N SER A 239 -12.94 1.24 17.26
CA SER A 239 -13.43 -0.13 17.17
C SER A 239 -12.35 -1.22 17.23
N ALA A 240 -11.12 -0.89 17.58
CA ALA A 240 -9.97 -1.80 17.68
C ALA A 240 -9.60 -2.55 16.37
N THR A 241 -9.69 -1.87 15.23
CA THR A 241 -9.25 -2.44 13.92
C THR A 241 -7.78 -2.82 13.95
N THR A 242 -6.94 -2.01 14.61
CA THR A 242 -5.50 -2.25 14.71
C THR A 242 -5.18 -3.58 15.41
N ALA A 243 -5.87 -3.89 16.51
CA ALA A 243 -5.69 -5.18 17.19
C ALA A 243 -6.11 -6.36 16.30
N HIS A 244 -7.23 -6.25 15.57
CA HIS A 244 -7.67 -7.26 14.60
C HIS A 244 -6.61 -7.47 13.51
N ALA A 245 -6.10 -6.39 12.90
CA ALA A 245 -5.07 -6.44 11.86
C ALA A 245 -3.78 -7.12 12.36
N ILE A 246 -3.34 -6.83 13.59
CA ILE A 246 -2.14 -7.45 14.18
C ILE A 246 -2.32 -8.94 14.42
N MET A 247 -3.45 -9.36 14.98
CA MET A 247 -3.75 -10.78 15.19
C MET A 247 -3.78 -11.54 13.86
N GLN A 248 -4.38 -10.95 12.84
CA GLN A 248 -4.43 -11.52 11.50
C GLN A 248 -3.03 -11.63 10.88
N LEU A 249 -2.20 -10.59 10.95
CA LEU A 249 -0.81 -10.61 10.47
C LEU A 249 0.02 -11.69 11.18
N ASN A 250 -0.09 -11.80 12.50
CA ASN A 250 0.64 -12.82 13.25
C ASN A 250 0.24 -14.24 12.82
N ALA A 251 -1.05 -14.45 12.51
CA ALA A 251 -1.51 -15.74 11.99
C ALA A 251 -1.01 -16.02 10.57
N GLU A 252 -0.84 -14.99 9.73
CA GLU A 252 -0.40 -15.12 8.34
C GLU A 252 1.12 -15.35 8.21
N ASP A 253 1.93 -14.67 9.02
CA ASP A 253 3.39 -14.67 8.88
C ASP A 253 4.14 -15.31 10.06
N GLY A 254 3.42 -15.88 11.05
CA GLY A 254 4.00 -16.48 12.25
C GLY A 254 4.63 -15.48 13.20
N GLY A 255 4.30 -14.20 13.08
CA GLY A 255 4.83 -13.12 13.92
C GLY A 255 4.28 -13.13 15.35
N HIS A 256 4.94 -12.37 16.22
CA HIS A 256 4.62 -12.24 17.64
C HIS A 256 4.40 -10.77 18.03
N ARG A 257 3.95 -9.94 17.07
CA ARG A 257 3.63 -8.53 17.31
C ARG A 257 2.64 -8.41 18.44
N LYS A 258 2.88 -7.41 19.30
CA LYS A 258 2.01 -7.07 20.43
C LYS A 258 1.26 -5.78 20.16
N PHE A 259 0.11 -5.61 20.75
CA PHE A 259 -0.65 -4.38 20.66
C PHE A 259 -1.06 -3.84 22.03
N ILE A 260 -1.13 -2.50 22.10
CA ILE A 260 -1.68 -1.76 23.24
C ILE A 260 -2.76 -0.85 22.69
N MET A 261 -4.02 -1.05 23.10
CA MET A 261 -5.17 -0.28 22.66
C MET A 261 -5.61 0.67 23.77
N VAL A 262 -5.67 1.96 23.48
CA VAL A 262 -6.16 2.99 24.40
C VAL A 262 -7.34 3.71 23.77
N GLN A 263 -8.46 3.77 24.49
CA GLN A 263 -9.68 4.45 24.08
C GLN A 263 -10.37 5.06 25.29
N LEU A 264 -10.86 6.29 25.16
CA LEU A 264 -11.74 6.86 26.16
C LEU A 264 -13.09 6.14 26.14
N PRO A 265 -13.70 5.86 27.30
CA PRO A 265 -14.98 5.14 27.39
C PRO A 265 -16.16 6.06 27.05
N GLU A 266 -16.15 6.63 25.84
CA GLU A 266 -17.24 7.47 25.34
C GLU A 266 -18.54 6.66 25.32
N PRO A 267 -19.64 7.17 25.93
CA PRO A 267 -20.90 6.45 25.99
C PRO A 267 -21.51 6.28 24.59
N CYS A 268 -22.08 5.11 24.35
CA CYS A 268 -22.92 4.89 23.17
C CYS A 268 -24.26 5.61 23.34
N ASP A 269 -24.77 6.18 22.25
CA ASP A 269 -26.11 6.76 22.24
C ASP A 269 -27.14 5.67 22.63
N GLU A 270 -28.02 5.96 23.57
CA GLU A 270 -29.03 5.01 24.07
C GLU A 270 -29.98 4.49 22.96
N LYS A 271 -30.16 5.26 21.90
CA LYS A 271 -30.96 4.87 20.74
C LYS A 271 -30.18 4.03 19.73
N SER A 272 -28.84 3.95 19.85
CA SER A 272 -27.99 3.21 18.93
C SER A 272 -28.22 1.69 19.04
N GLU A 273 -27.97 0.99 17.94
CA GLU A 273 -28.00 -0.48 17.91
C GLU A 273 -26.92 -1.09 18.83
N ALA A 274 -25.79 -0.42 19.02
CA ALA A 274 -24.75 -0.83 19.94
C ALA A 274 -25.25 -0.84 21.39
N TYR A 275 -25.90 0.24 21.83
CA TYR A 275 -26.44 0.34 23.19
C TYR A 275 -27.55 -0.70 23.45
N LYS A 276 -28.46 -0.89 22.47
CA LYS A 276 -29.53 -1.93 22.54
C LYS A 276 -28.94 -3.34 22.59
N ALA A 277 -27.77 -3.57 22.01
CA ALA A 277 -27.06 -4.84 22.08
C ALA A 277 -26.24 -5.05 23.35
N GLY A 278 -26.28 -4.06 24.28
CA GLY A 278 -25.63 -4.14 25.58
C GLY A 278 -24.31 -3.40 25.74
N TYR A 279 -23.78 -2.83 24.66
CA TYR A 279 -22.51 -2.06 24.68
C TYR A 279 -22.78 -0.64 25.17
N LYS A 280 -22.30 -0.32 26.39
CA LYS A 280 -22.54 0.98 27.01
C LYS A 280 -21.60 2.08 26.56
N ASN A 281 -20.42 1.72 26.07
CA ASN A 281 -19.40 2.62 25.56
C ASN A 281 -18.59 1.96 24.44
N ILE A 282 -17.82 2.77 23.69
CA ILE A 282 -17.05 2.29 22.55
C ILE A 282 -15.91 1.32 22.93
N CYS A 283 -15.37 1.39 24.15
CA CYS A 283 -14.36 0.44 24.61
C CYS A 283 -14.90 -0.99 24.68
N GLU A 284 -16.17 -1.18 25.03
CA GLU A 284 -16.80 -2.50 25.07
C GLU A 284 -16.93 -3.10 23.68
N ILE A 285 -17.26 -2.28 22.66
CA ILE A 285 -17.28 -2.71 21.26
C ILE A 285 -15.89 -3.14 20.81
N GLY A 286 -14.86 -2.34 21.13
CA GLY A 286 -13.48 -2.65 20.79
C GLY A 286 -12.97 -3.96 21.41
N LYS A 287 -13.23 -4.17 22.72
CA LYS A 287 -12.89 -5.41 23.41
C LYS A 287 -13.58 -6.63 22.80
N GLU A 288 -14.87 -6.50 22.50
CA GLU A 288 -15.63 -7.58 21.88
C GLU A 288 -15.15 -7.87 20.45
N ARG A 289 -14.75 -6.85 19.68
CA ARG A 289 -14.12 -7.07 18.37
C ARG A 289 -12.84 -7.89 18.51
N ILE A 290 -11.96 -7.54 19.44
CA ILE A 290 -10.72 -8.28 19.68
C ILE A 290 -11.02 -9.75 19.98
N ARG A 291 -11.99 -10.03 20.87
CA ARG A 291 -12.36 -11.38 21.24
C ARG A 291 -12.88 -12.18 20.05
N ARG A 292 -13.86 -11.64 19.30
CA ARG A 292 -14.47 -12.33 18.15
C ARG A 292 -13.50 -12.51 16.98
N ALA A 293 -12.67 -11.51 16.71
CA ALA A 293 -11.64 -11.61 15.68
C ALA A 293 -10.63 -12.70 16.03
N GLY A 294 -10.17 -12.75 17.31
CA GLY A 294 -9.24 -13.80 17.76
C GLY A 294 -9.83 -15.20 17.64
N GLU A 295 -11.10 -15.40 18.05
CA GLU A 295 -11.79 -16.68 17.90
C GLU A 295 -11.90 -17.12 16.42
N LYS A 296 -12.28 -16.18 15.54
CA LYS A 296 -12.42 -16.45 14.11
C LYS A 296 -11.08 -16.83 13.46
N ILE A 297 -10.00 -16.12 13.82
CA ILE A 297 -8.65 -16.40 13.32
C ILE A 297 -8.19 -17.79 13.80
N LEU A 298 -8.36 -18.12 15.08
CA LEU A 298 -8.01 -19.43 15.61
C LEU A 298 -8.76 -20.56 14.89
N GLN A 299 -10.06 -20.39 14.64
CA GLN A 299 -10.85 -21.37 13.87
C GLN A 299 -10.32 -21.55 12.45
N SER A 300 -9.92 -20.48 11.75
CA SER A 300 -9.38 -20.57 10.41
C SER A 300 -8.03 -21.29 10.35
N VAL A 301 -7.15 -21.06 11.33
CA VAL A 301 -5.85 -21.73 11.43
C VAL A 301 -6.02 -23.20 11.71
N THR A 302 -6.93 -23.58 12.63
CA THR A 302 -7.18 -25.01 12.97
C THR A 302 -7.88 -25.77 11.84
N SER A 303 -8.75 -25.12 11.06
CA SER A 303 -9.45 -25.77 9.94
C SER A 303 -8.61 -25.85 8.65
N GLY A 304 -7.57 -25.04 8.49
CA GLY A 304 -6.65 -25.07 7.35
C GLY A 304 -5.44 -26.01 7.52
N ALA A 305 -5.31 -26.64 8.68
CA ALA A 305 -4.23 -27.59 8.99
C ALA A 305 -4.63 -29.07 8.75
N GLY A 306 -5.74 -29.33 8.01
CA GLY A 306 -6.25 -30.64 7.65
C GLY A 306 -5.98 -31.03 6.21
#